data_f2e90041db4c959bbf725158f7986335
#
_entry.id   f2e90041db4c959bbf725158f7986335
#
_cell.length_a   1.000
_cell.length_b   1.000
_cell.length_c   1.000
_cell.angle_alpha   90.00
_cell.angle_beta   90.00
_cell.angle_gamma   90.00
#
_symmetry.space_group_name_H-M   'P 1'
#
loop_
_entity.id
_entity.type
_entity.pdbx_description
1 polymer ?
#
loop_
_entity_poly.entity_id
_entity_poly.type
_entity_poly.pdbx_seq_one_letter_code
_entity_poly.pdbx_strand_id
1 'polypeptide(L)'
;MINLGVFPVIPWLLQKNLVVGLGEIGSPILQLISKNNIAVGYDLNPKFMDQNKYEKFKHLDTVFCHICIPFSSNFDKAVFGIVKEHKPKAIVIHSTISPGTTDRLQKKLGIPVIYSATRGVHKRMLHDLKRYVKFFAIKSNAPRKEWASLEYNKLMKKSGVKTKQMSSPLTLELAKIVVDTSYYGWLINYAQLSNMIAIENKVDYDEMWSFSDEIHKYLGNRPKMFPGFIGGHCVIPNLDLIHNRTLDLINEINNTYAKKVKNAKSIAKKYKIKN
;
A
#
# COMPACT_ATOMS: atom_id res chain seq x y z
N MET A 1 30.78 26.65 35.62
CA MET A 1 29.67 25.70 35.27
C MET A 1 28.55 26.52 34.70
N ILE A 2 28.38 26.50 33.39
CA ILE A 2 27.28 27.20 32.71
C ILE A 2 26.09 26.28 32.76
N ASN A 3 25.10 26.70 33.53
CA ASN A 3 23.81 25.99 33.66
C ASN A 3 23.05 26.18 32.35
N LEU A 4 23.10 25.18 31.47
CA LEU A 4 22.27 25.14 30.26
C LEU A 4 20.83 24.94 30.70
N GLY A 5 20.11 26.06 30.87
CA GLY A 5 18.71 26.09 31.22
C GLY A 5 17.91 25.23 30.26
N VAL A 6 17.13 24.29 30.80
CA VAL A 6 16.08 23.57 30.07
C VAL A 6 15.10 24.62 29.58
N PHE A 7 15.19 24.99 28.29
CA PHE A 7 14.20 25.85 27.68
C PHE A 7 12.82 25.18 27.83
N PRO A 8 11.83 25.85 28.38
CA PRO A 8 10.49 25.28 28.48
C PRO A 8 10.00 24.95 27.09
N VAL A 9 9.62 23.69 26.87
CA VAL A 9 8.96 23.29 25.62
C VAL A 9 7.66 24.07 25.54
N ILE A 10 7.61 25.06 24.65
CA ILE A 10 6.48 25.95 24.49
C ILE A 10 5.33 25.10 23.88
N PRO A 11 4.23 24.83 24.61
CA PRO A 11 3.20 23.89 24.20
C PRO A 11 2.57 24.15 22.82
N TRP A 12 2.50 25.42 22.38
CA TRP A 12 1.96 25.80 21.06
C TRP A 12 2.89 25.50 19.87
N LEU A 13 4.14 25.08 20.13
CA LEU A 13 5.07 24.58 19.09
C LEU A 13 4.92 23.08 18.83
N LEU A 14 4.22 22.36 19.72
CA LEU A 14 3.98 20.93 19.53
C LEU A 14 2.93 20.71 18.47
N GLN A 15 3.24 19.85 17.51
CA GLN A 15 2.34 19.49 16.42
C GLN A 15 2.27 17.96 16.34
N LYS A 16 1.14 17.44 15.86
CA LYS A 16 0.93 16.01 15.70
C LYS A 16 0.80 15.59 14.24
N ASN A 17 1.04 14.33 14.00
CA ASN A 17 0.59 13.60 12.81
C ASN A 17 -0.65 12.80 13.18
N LEU A 18 -1.64 12.77 12.33
CA LEU A 18 -2.87 11.99 12.49
C LEU A 18 -2.86 10.85 11.48
N VAL A 19 -3.09 9.62 11.91
CA VAL A 19 -3.25 8.45 11.01
C VAL A 19 -4.70 8.00 11.07
N VAL A 20 -5.40 8.06 9.95
CA VAL A 20 -6.83 7.72 9.82
C VAL A 20 -6.99 6.40 9.08
N GLY A 21 -7.71 5.46 9.71
CA GLY A 21 -7.83 4.07 9.29
C GLY A 21 -6.67 3.23 9.87
N LEU A 22 -6.94 2.48 10.94
CA LEU A 22 -5.93 1.73 11.71
C LEU A 22 -5.91 0.24 11.39
N GLY A 23 -6.24 -0.11 10.14
CA GLY A 23 -6.10 -1.46 9.61
C GLY A 23 -4.64 -1.85 9.30
N GLU A 24 -4.48 -2.79 8.37
CA GLU A 24 -3.19 -3.41 7.99
C GLU A 24 -2.14 -2.43 7.47
N ILE A 25 -2.54 -1.26 6.98
CA ILE A 25 -1.64 -0.20 6.52
C ILE A 25 -1.46 0.88 7.58
N GLY A 26 -2.55 1.34 8.18
CA GLY A 26 -2.51 2.49 9.08
C GLY A 26 -1.82 2.18 10.40
N SER A 27 -2.03 1.01 11.00
CA SER A 27 -1.35 0.62 12.25
C SER A 27 0.17 0.58 12.10
N PRO A 28 0.78 -0.05 11.07
CA PRO A 28 2.22 0.04 10.84
C PRO A 28 2.73 1.47 10.53
N ILE A 29 1.96 2.30 9.83
CA ILE A 29 2.30 3.71 9.57
C ILE A 29 2.31 4.49 10.89
N LEU A 30 1.28 4.32 11.72
CA LEU A 30 1.22 4.95 13.05
C LEU A 30 2.40 4.54 13.91
N GLN A 31 2.71 3.24 13.98
CA GLN A 31 3.84 2.72 14.73
C GLN A 31 5.18 3.28 14.23
N LEU A 32 5.35 3.37 12.91
CA LEU A 32 6.54 3.91 12.28
C LEU A 32 6.77 5.38 12.66
N ILE A 33 5.74 6.22 12.55
CA ILE A 33 5.83 7.66 12.79
C ILE A 33 5.94 7.96 14.29
N SER A 34 5.21 7.22 15.13
CA SER A 34 5.17 7.43 16.59
C SER A 34 6.53 7.25 17.27
N LYS A 35 7.47 6.56 16.64
CA LYS A 35 8.78 6.30 17.24
C LYS A 35 9.55 7.59 17.56
N ASN A 36 9.45 8.60 16.68
CA ASN A 36 10.24 9.82 16.79
C ASN A 36 9.41 11.11 16.61
N ASN A 37 8.08 10.99 16.57
CA ASN A 37 7.18 12.13 16.38
C ASN A 37 5.91 11.94 17.23
N ILE A 38 5.22 13.03 17.55
CA ILE A 38 3.88 12.95 18.10
C ILE A 38 2.95 12.48 16.97
N ALA A 39 2.38 11.29 17.14
CA ALA A 39 1.42 10.74 16.19
C ALA A 39 0.29 10.05 16.95
N VAL A 40 -0.93 10.27 16.49
CA VAL A 40 -2.15 9.67 17.03
C VAL A 40 -2.92 8.96 15.93
N GLY A 41 -3.59 7.87 16.28
CA GLY A 41 -4.45 7.13 15.38
C GLY A 41 -5.91 7.51 15.57
N TYR A 42 -6.66 7.51 14.47
CA TYR A 42 -8.11 7.65 14.45
C TYR A 42 -8.73 6.56 13.59
N ASP A 43 -9.76 5.90 14.09
CA ASP A 43 -10.52 4.90 13.36
C ASP A 43 -12.00 5.00 13.71
N LEU A 44 -12.88 4.65 12.77
CA LEU A 44 -14.33 4.58 13.03
C LEU A 44 -14.66 3.48 14.03
N ASN A 45 -13.86 2.44 14.10
CA ASN A 45 -13.95 1.40 15.12
C ASN A 45 -13.05 1.78 16.32
N PRO A 46 -13.61 2.23 17.44
CA PRO A 46 -12.83 2.69 18.59
C PRO A 46 -11.93 1.61 19.21
N LYS A 47 -12.18 0.33 18.93
CA LYS A 47 -11.33 -0.78 19.39
C LYS A 47 -9.91 -0.74 18.81
N PHE A 48 -9.71 -0.08 17.68
CA PHE A 48 -8.39 0.09 17.07
C PHE A 48 -7.63 1.32 17.56
N MET A 49 -8.29 2.17 18.36
CA MET A 49 -7.73 3.44 18.83
C MET A 49 -7.14 3.31 20.23
N ASP A 50 -6.02 3.97 20.47
CA ASP A 50 -5.59 4.36 21.82
C ASP A 50 -6.32 5.67 22.19
N GLN A 51 -7.47 5.52 22.85
CA GLN A 51 -8.33 6.63 23.23
C GLN A 51 -7.61 7.63 24.15
N ASN A 52 -6.84 7.15 25.11
CA ASN A 52 -6.09 8.00 26.06
C ASN A 52 -5.07 8.87 25.32
N LYS A 53 -4.34 8.27 24.40
CA LYS A 53 -3.37 8.98 23.56
C LYS A 53 -4.05 9.97 22.62
N TYR A 54 -5.18 9.60 22.01
CA TYR A 54 -5.95 10.48 21.14
C TYR A 54 -6.44 11.70 21.92
N GLU A 55 -7.12 11.52 23.05
CA GLU A 55 -7.61 12.59 23.90
C GLU A 55 -6.49 13.53 24.38
N LYS A 56 -5.35 12.96 24.80
CA LYS A 56 -4.17 13.72 25.22
C LYS A 56 -3.65 14.69 24.18
N PHE A 57 -3.68 14.32 22.89
CA PHE A 57 -3.05 15.09 21.82
C PHE A 57 -4.02 15.64 20.78
N LYS A 58 -5.35 15.42 20.90
CA LYS A 58 -6.35 15.89 19.91
C LYS A 58 -6.32 17.39 19.69
N HIS A 59 -5.99 18.18 20.73
CA HIS A 59 -5.95 19.64 20.69
C HIS A 59 -4.76 20.21 19.90
N LEU A 60 -3.72 19.41 19.63
CA LEU A 60 -2.55 19.88 18.88
C LEU A 60 -2.86 20.04 17.39
N ASP A 61 -2.21 21.03 16.76
CA ASP A 61 -2.25 21.23 15.32
C ASP A 61 -1.81 19.99 14.55
N THR A 62 -2.58 19.60 13.55
CA THR A 62 -2.25 18.47 12.70
C THR A 62 -1.38 18.91 11.51
N VAL A 63 -0.13 18.45 11.44
CA VAL A 63 0.75 18.73 10.30
C VAL A 63 0.32 17.89 9.10
N PHE A 64 0.42 16.56 9.24
CA PHE A 64 -0.03 15.63 8.22
C PHE A 64 -1.17 14.79 8.75
N CYS A 65 -2.22 14.64 7.92
CA CYS A 65 -3.21 13.60 8.09
C CYS A 65 -2.92 12.48 7.09
N HIS A 66 -2.52 11.32 7.60
CA HIS A 66 -2.21 10.12 6.84
C HIS A 66 -3.49 9.31 6.60
N ILE A 67 -3.95 9.26 5.37
CA ILE A 67 -5.18 8.57 4.95
C ILE A 67 -4.84 7.13 4.60
N CYS A 68 -5.32 6.19 5.40
CA CYS A 68 -5.11 4.75 5.27
C CYS A 68 -6.44 3.97 5.17
N ILE A 69 -7.52 4.63 4.79
CA ILE A 69 -8.83 4.01 4.60
C ILE A 69 -8.93 3.32 3.23
N PRO A 70 -9.73 2.24 3.07
CA PRO A 70 -9.96 1.62 1.79
C PRO A 70 -10.53 2.59 0.75
N PHE A 71 -10.12 2.43 -0.52
CA PHE A 71 -10.71 3.18 -1.61
C PHE A 71 -12.13 2.64 -1.92
N SER A 72 -13.06 3.57 -2.11
CA SER A 72 -14.46 3.27 -2.45
C SER A 72 -15.09 4.45 -3.18
N SER A 73 -16.31 4.29 -3.65
CA SER A 73 -17.10 5.39 -4.26
C SER A 73 -17.27 6.60 -3.33
N ASN A 74 -17.23 6.38 -2.01
CA ASN A 74 -17.34 7.42 -1.00
C ASN A 74 -15.97 7.96 -0.52
N PHE A 75 -14.86 7.55 -1.10
CA PHE A 75 -13.51 7.93 -0.66
C PHE A 75 -13.30 9.44 -0.59
N ASP A 76 -13.66 10.17 -1.65
CA ASP A 76 -13.51 11.61 -1.70
C ASP A 76 -14.33 12.30 -0.58
N LYS A 77 -15.58 11.87 -0.37
CA LYS A 77 -16.45 12.39 0.69
C LYS A 77 -15.85 12.15 2.08
N ALA A 78 -15.32 10.95 2.31
CA ALA A 78 -14.65 10.63 3.57
C ALA A 78 -13.42 11.50 3.80
N VAL A 79 -12.57 11.68 2.79
CA VAL A 79 -11.39 12.55 2.87
C VAL A 79 -11.76 13.99 3.16
N PHE A 80 -12.81 14.53 2.51
CA PHE A 80 -13.30 15.89 2.81
C PHE A 80 -13.81 16.03 4.24
N GLY A 81 -14.54 15.03 4.76
CA GLY A 81 -14.98 15.00 6.15
C GLY A 81 -13.80 15.05 7.12
N ILE A 82 -12.79 14.19 6.91
CA ILE A 82 -11.58 14.14 7.72
C ILE A 82 -10.83 15.49 7.69
N VAL A 83 -10.66 16.09 6.51
CA VAL A 83 -9.98 17.39 6.39
C VAL A 83 -10.75 18.50 7.09
N LYS A 84 -12.08 18.53 6.99
CA LYS A 84 -12.94 19.50 7.66
C LYS A 84 -12.84 19.38 9.19
N GLU A 85 -12.84 18.16 9.71
CA GLU A 85 -12.80 17.87 11.15
C GLU A 85 -11.43 18.18 11.75
N HIS A 86 -10.36 17.68 11.15
CA HIS A 86 -9.02 17.70 11.75
C HIS A 86 -8.13 18.84 11.24
N LYS A 87 -8.54 19.59 10.25
CA LYS A 87 -7.89 20.79 9.67
C LYS A 87 -6.36 20.62 9.49
N PRO A 88 -5.89 19.55 8.83
CA PRO A 88 -4.47 19.30 8.66
C PRO A 88 -3.82 20.32 7.73
N LYS A 89 -2.51 20.56 7.91
CA LYS A 89 -1.72 21.42 7.00
C LYS A 89 -1.50 20.77 5.63
N ALA A 90 -1.50 19.43 5.56
CA ALA A 90 -1.49 18.61 4.34
C ALA A 90 -2.05 17.21 4.62
N ILE A 91 -2.46 16.50 3.57
CA ILE A 91 -2.83 15.07 3.66
C ILE A 91 -1.84 14.19 2.90
N VAL A 92 -1.67 12.95 3.38
CA VAL A 92 -0.86 11.91 2.74
C VAL A 92 -1.71 10.67 2.54
N ILE A 93 -1.96 10.31 1.29
CA ILE A 93 -2.76 9.12 0.96
C ILE A 93 -1.84 7.91 0.81
N HIS A 94 -2.05 6.89 1.62
CA HIS A 94 -1.27 5.64 1.63
C HIS A 94 -1.99 4.48 0.95
N SER A 95 -3.29 4.57 0.80
CA SER A 95 -4.13 3.57 0.16
C SER A 95 -3.84 3.46 -1.34
N THR A 96 -4.09 2.30 -1.92
CA THR A 96 -4.20 2.19 -3.38
C THR A 96 -5.51 2.84 -3.80
N ILE A 97 -5.45 3.73 -4.78
CA ILE A 97 -6.57 4.55 -5.23
C ILE A 97 -6.67 4.51 -6.76
N SER A 98 -7.85 4.81 -7.28
CA SER A 98 -8.05 4.92 -8.73
C SER A 98 -7.22 6.05 -9.32
N PRO A 99 -6.60 5.85 -10.49
CA PRO A 99 -5.82 6.88 -11.18
C PRO A 99 -6.59 8.20 -11.36
N GLY A 100 -5.91 9.32 -11.07
CA GLY A 100 -6.51 10.66 -11.10
C GLY A 100 -7.20 11.10 -9.79
N THR A 101 -7.28 10.23 -8.79
CA THR A 101 -7.92 10.58 -7.50
C THR A 101 -7.18 11.69 -6.77
N THR A 102 -5.84 11.66 -6.71
CA THR A 102 -5.06 12.72 -6.07
C THR A 102 -5.28 14.08 -6.74
N ASP A 103 -5.34 14.11 -8.06
CA ASP A 103 -5.60 15.32 -8.85
C ASP A 103 -7.00 15.87 -8.60
N ARG A 104 -7.98 14.99 -8.51
CA ARG A 104 -9.38 15.33 -8.22
C ARG A 104 -9.55 15.92 -6.82
N LEU A 105 -8.91 15.32 -5.82
CA LEU A 105 -8.88 15.85 -4.46
C LEU A 105 -8.14 17.19 -4.37
N GLN A 106 -6.98 17.31 -5.03
CA GLN A 106 -6.18 18.55 -5.03
C GLN A 106 -6.94 19.73 -5.64
N LYS A 107 -7.81 19.52 -6.64
CA LYS A 107 -8.66 20.59 -7.21
C LYS A 107 -9.65 21.17 -6.22
N LYS A 108 -10.05 20.41 -5.20
CA LYS A 108 -11.09 20.79 -4.24
C LYS A 108 -10.53 21.17 -2.86
N LEU A 109 -9.29 20.78 -2.56
CA LEU A 109 -8.64 21.04 -1.29
C LEU A 109 -7.62 22.18 -1.43
N GLY A 110 -7.72 23.18 -0.55
CA GLY A 110 -6.77 24.30 -0.46
C GLY A 110 -5.46 23.96 0.25
N ILE A 111 -5.20 22.68 0.52
CA ILE A 111 -4.00 22.16 1.19
C ILE A 111 -3.31 21.15 0.28
N PRO A 112 -1.99 20.89 0.45
CA PRO A 112 -1.29 19.90 -0.34
C PRO A 112 -1.87 18.49 -0.16
N VAL A 113 -2.04 17.77 -1.28
CA VAL A 113 -2.38 16.34 -1.31
C VAL A 113 -1.17 15.57 -1.79
N ILE A 114 -0.58 14.77 -0.90
CA ILE A 114 0.55 13.89 -1.19
C ILE A 114 0.01 12.49 -1.46
N TYR A 115 0.37 11.89 -2.58
CA TYR A 115 0.17 10.46 -2.78
C TYR A 115 1.45 9.70 -2.43
N SER A 116 1.35 8.70 -1.58
CA SER A 116 2.49 7.87 -1.17
C SER A 116 2.04 6.45 -0.86
N ALA A 117 1.69 5.71 -1.91
CA ALA A 117 1.22 4.33 -1.81
C ALA A 117 2.17 3.44 -0.99
N THR A 118 1.59 2.52 -0.25
CA THR A 118 2.35 1.56 0.54
C THR A 118 2.61 0.29 -0.27
N ARG A 119 3.81 -0.27 -0.11
CA ARG A 119 4.24 -1.56 -0.64
C ARG A 119 4.76 -2.43 0.48
N GLY A 120 4.50 -3.72 0.40
CA GLY A 120 4.95 -4.68 1.40
C GLY A 120 3.92 -5.78 1.65
N VAL A 121 4.34 -6.79 2.39
CA VAL A 121 3.48 -7.90 2.82
C VAL A 121 2.84 -7.54 4.15
N HIS A 122 1.52 -7.66 4.28
CA HIS A 122 0.75 -7.21 5.45
C HIS A 122 1.32 -7.72 6.78
N LYS A 123 1.64 -9.02 6.89
CA LYS A 123 2.18 -9.63 8.11
C LYS A 123 3.54 -9.05 8.56
N ARG A 124 4.28 -8.39 7.68
CA ARG A 124 5.58 -7.77 7.97
C ARG A 124 5.68 -6.31 7.52
N MET A 125 4.54 -5.64 7.37
CA MET A 125 4.43 -4.30 6.79
C MET A 125 5.40 -3.29 7.41
N LEU A 126 5.54 -3.26 8.72
CA LEU A 126 6.47 -2.34 9.39
C LEU A 126 7.95 -2.56 8.97
N HIS A 127 8.35 -3.81 8.79
CA HIS A 127 9.69 -4.15 8.29
C HIS A 127 9.86 -3.70 6.84
N ASP A 128 8.88 -3.98 6.00
CA ASP A 128 8.92 -3.62 4.59
C ASP A 128 8.87 -2.10 4.36
N LEU A 129 8.13 -1.34 5.18
CA LEU A 129 8.14 0.12 5.17
C LEU A 129 9.53 0.73 5.41
N LYS A 130 10.36 0.09 6.25
CA LYS A 130 11.74 0.53 6.51
C LYS A 130 12.73 0.07 5.44
N ARG A 131 12.47 -1.10 4.85
CA ARG A 131 13.35 -1.73 3.86
C ARG A 131 13.25 -1.06 2.49
N TYR A 132 12.04 -0.71 2.05
CA TYR A 132 11.81 -0.17 0.72
C TYR A 132 11.86 1.35 0.69
N VAL A 133 12.38 1.89 -0.41
CA VAL A 133 12.23 3.33 -0.70
C VAL A 133 10.75 3.66 -0.81
N LYS A 134 10.26 4.61 -0.02
CA LYS A 134 8.87 5.05 -0.09
C LYS A 134 8.73 6.17 -1.12
N PHE A 135 8.09 5.85 -2.21
CA PHE A 135 7.80 6.81 -3.25
C PHE A 135 6.64 7.73 -2.84
N PHE A 136 6.73 8.99 -3.24
CA PHE A 136 5.63 9.94 -3.07
C PHE A 136 5.58 10.92 -4.25
N ALA A 137 4.42 11.55 -4.43
CA ALA A 137 4.23 12.57 -5.44
C ALA A 137 3.24 13.62 -4.96
N ILE A 138 3.44 14.86 -5.44
CA ILE A 138 2.59 16.02 -5.18
C ILE A 138 2.34 16.68 -6.53
N LYS A 139 1.13 17.17 -6.76
CA LYS A 139 0.81 17.87 -8.00
C LYS A 139 1.66 19.13 -8.15
N SER A 140 2.09 19.44 -9.37
CA SER A 140 3.02 20.55 -9.65
C SER A 140 2.51 21.91 -9.16
N ASN A 141 1.20 22.15 -9.28
CA ASN A 141 0.53 23.38 -8.85
C ASN A 141 -0.18 23.26 -7.50
N ALA A 142 0.18 22.28 -6.66
CA ALA A 142 -0.38 22.19 -5.31
C ALA A 142 0.08 23.36 -4.45
N PRO A 143 -0.80 23.91 -3.58
CA PRO A 143 -0.41 24.99 -2.68
C PRO A 143 0.71 24.50 -1.75
N ARG A 144 1.68 25.34 -1.45
CA ARG A 144 2.82 25.04 -0.56
C ARG A 144 3.51 23.68 -0.85
N LYS A 145 3.61 23.30 -2.12
CA LYS A 145 4.18 22.02 -2.57
C LYS A 145 5.60 21.79 -2.03
N GLU A 146 6.46 22.80 -2.08
CA GLU A 146 7.85 22.72 -1.64
C GLU A 146 7.93 22.45 -0.13
N TRP A 147 7.12 23.16 0.66
CA TRP A 147 6.99 22.92 2.09
C TRP A 147 6.52 21.48 2.36
N ALA A 148 5.48 21.04 1.69
CA ALA A 148 4.92 19.69 1.89
C ALA A 148 5.90 18.60 1.53
N SER A 149 6.65 18.76 0.43
CA SER A 149 7.71 17.84 0.01
C SER A 149 8.84 17.79 1.05
N LEU A 150 9.33 18.95 1.48
CA LEU A 150 10.42 19.04 2.47
C LEU A 150 10.02 18.40 3.81
N GLU A 151 8.87 18.77 4.35
CA GLU A 151 8.43 18.28 5.66
C GLU A 151 8.07 16.78 5.62
N TYR A 152 7.49 16.28 4.53
CA TYR A 152 7.25 14.86 4.36
C TYR A 152 8.56 14.05 4.30
N ASN A 153 9.55 14.54 3.56
CA ASN A 153 10.89 13.93 3.53
C ASN A 153 11.54 13.91 4.92
N LYS A 154 11.47 15.01 5.68
CA LYS A 154 11.99 15.09 7.06
C LYS A 154 11.28 14.09 7.97
N LEU A 155 9.94 14.02 7.90
CA LEU A 155 9.14 13.09 8.68
C LEU A 155 9.55 11.63 8.42
N MET A 156 9.64 11.25 7.15
CA MET A 156 10.01 9.87 6.76
C MET A 156 11.47 9.56 7.13
N LYS A 157 12.40 10.47 6.89
CA LYS A 157 13.82 10.30 7.30
C LYS A 157 13.94 10.11 8.82
N LYS A 158 13.25 10.93 9.62
CA LYS A 158 13.21 10.82 11.08
C LYS A 158 12.59 9.48 11.54
N SER A 159 11.69 8.93 10.74
CA SER A 159 11.08 7.61 10.96
C SER A 159 11.92 6.43 10.42
N GLY A 160 13.12 6.70 9.87
CA GLY A 160 14.02 5.68 9.34
C GLY A 160 13.66 5.16 7.95
N VAL A 161 12.95 5.95 7.16
CA VAL A 161 12.50 5.58 5.81
C VAL A 161 13.12 6.47 4.76
N LYS A 162 13.74 5.88 3.74
CA LYS A 162 14.20 6.59 2.54
C LYS A 162 13.01 6.91 1.65
N THR A 163 12.99 8.11 1.07
CA THR A 163 11.94 8.57 0.17
C THR A 163 12.49 8.90 -1.22
N LYS A 164 11.62 8.81 -2.23
CA LYS A 164 11.89 9.30 -3.58
C LYS A 164 10.64 9.98 -4.12
N GLN A 165 10.77 11.24 -4.53
CA GLN A 165 9.69 11.97 -5.15
C GLN A 165 9.58 11.60 -6.63
N MET A 166 8.36 11.38 -7.11
CA MET A 166 8.03 11.19 -8.52
C MET A 166 7.46 12.48 -9.11
N SER A 167 7.46 12.58 -10.42
CA SER A 167 7.07 13.78 -11.17
C SER A 167 5.60 14.16 -10.99
N SER A 168 4.72 13.16 -10.88
CA SER A 168 3.28 13.40 -10.72
C SER A 168 2.59 12.31 -9.87
N PRO A 169 1.48 12.65 -9.19
CA PRO A 169 0.64 11.67 -8.51
C PRO A 169 0.12 10.59 -9.45
N LEU A 170 -0.36 10.96 -10.63
CA LEU A 170 -0.88 10.00 -11.62
C LEU A 170 0.16 8.95 -12.01
N THR A 171 1.43 9.36 -12.20
CA THR A 171 2.52 8.42 -12.47
C THR A 171 2.67 7.38 -11.35
N LEU A 172 2.59 7.82 -10.09
CA LEU A 172 2.71 6.92 -8.94
C LEU A 172 1.45 6.04 -8.74
N GLU A 173 0.26 6.57 -9.00
CA GLU A 173 -1.01 5.83 -8.96
C GLU A 173 -0.98 4.68 -9.97
N LEU A 174 -0.59 4.98 -11.21
CA LEU A 174 -0.41 3.96 -12.26
C LEU A 174 0.70 2.97 -11.92
N ALA A 175 1.84 3.44 -11.42
CA ALA A 175 2.94 2.57 -11.03
C ALA A 175 2.51 1.58 -9.93
N LYS A 176 1.70 2.02 -8.95
CA LYS A 176 1.19 1.14 -7.90
C LYS A 176 0.33 0.01 -8.45
N ILE A 177 -0.55 0.29 -9.40
CA ILE A 177 -1.47 -0.71 -9.94
C ILE A 177 -0.79 -1.56 -11.02
N VAL A 178 -0.18 -0.92 -12.01
CA VAL A 178 0.32 -1.61 -13.22
C VAL A 178 1.66 -2.28 -12.96
N VAL A 179 2.62 -1.55 -12.37
CA VAL A 179 4.01 -2.05 -12.24
C VAL A 179 4.22 -2.90 -11.00
N ASP A 180 3.47 -2.63 -9.91
CA ASP A 180 3.60 -3.39 -8.66
C ASP A 180 2.56 -4.53 -8.61
N THR A 181 1.27 -4.18 -8.55
CA THR A 181 0.22 -5.15 -8.24
C THR A 181 -0.11 -6.09 -9.40
N SER A 182 -0.38 -5.55 -10.60
CA SER A 182 -0.77 -6.40 -11.74
C SER A 182 0.41 -7.19 -12.31
N TYR A 183 1.63 -6.65 -12.26
CA TYR A 183 2.83 -7.44 -12.62
C TYR A 183 2.97 -8.68 -11.74
N TYR A 184 2.77 -8.53 -10.42
CA TYR A 184 2.75 -9.68 -9.50
C TYR A 184 1.65 -10.67 -9.84
N GLY A 185 0.46 -10.19 -10.23
CA GLY A 185 -0.64 -11.01 -10.72
C GLY A 185 -0.26 -11.81 -11.96
N TRP A 186 0.41 -11.21 -12.93
CA TRP A 186 0.89 -11.90 -14.14
C TRP A 186 1.90 -13.00 -13.83
N LEU A 187 2.82 -12.77 -12.91
CA LEU A 187 3.76 -13.81 -12.49
C LEU A 187 3.05 -15.04 -11.91
N ILE A 188 2.02 -14.81 -11.08
CA ILE A 188 1.22 -15.91 -10.54
C ILE A 188 0.39 -16.57 -11.64
N ASN A 189 -0.20 -15.80 -12.56
CA ASN A 189 -0.94 -16.37 -13.69
C ASN A 189 -0.07 -17.27 -14.56
N TYR A 190 1.17 -16.91 -14.79
CA TYR A 190 2.09 -17.78 -15.56
C TYR A 190 2.38 -19.08 -14.80
N ALA A 191 2.55 -19.01 -13.47
CA ALA A 191 2.70 -20.21 -12.66
C ALA A 191 1.42 -21.09 -12.69
N GLN A 192 0.24 -20.48 -12.64
CA GLN A 192 -1.04 -21.18 -12.78
C GLN A 192 -1.14 -21.87 -14.15
N LEU A 193 -0.84 -21.15 -15.22
CA LEU A 193 -0.87 -21.68 -16.59
C LEU A 193 0.07 -22.87 -16.76
N SER A 194 1.34 -22.72 -16.36
CA SER A 194 2.34 -23.78 -16.47
C SER A 194 1.99 -25.01 -15.61
N ASN A 195 1.39 -24.79 -14.43
CA ASN A 195 0.89 -25.89 -13.60
C ASN A 195 -0.31 -26.62 -14.24
N MET A 196 -1.23 -25.90 -14.88
CA MET A 196 -2.33 -26.53 -15.63
C MET A 196 -1.82 -27.42 -16.77
N ILE A 197 -0.76 -26.97 -17.47
CA ILE A 197 -0.11 -27.76 -18.54
C ILE A 197 0.56 -29.01 -17.95
N ALA A 198 1.28 -28.89 -16.82
CA ALA A 198 1.90 -30.02 -16.15
C ALA A 198 0.85 -31.08 -15.73
N ILE A 199 -0.28 -30.64 -15.15
CA ILE A 199 -1.39 -31.53 -14.77
C ILE A 199 -1.99 -32.26 -15.98
N GLU A 200 -2.19 -31.55 -17.09
CA GLU A 200 -2.73 -32.15 -18.33
C GLU A 200 -1.82 -33.25 -18.89
N ASN A 201 -0.52 -33.03 -18.81
CA ASN A 201 0.48 -33.94 -19.37
C ASN A 201 1.00 -34.96 -18.32
N LYS A 202 0.46 -34.91 -17.07
CA LYS A 202 0.86 -35.82 -15.97
C LYS A 202 2.36 -35.77 -15.65
N VAL A 203 2.96 -34.57 -15.72
CA VAL A 203 4.37 -34.34 -15.36
C VAL A 203 4.45 -33.53 -14.05
N ASP A 204 5.59 -33.67 -13.38
CA ASP A 204 5.85 -32.91 -12.15
C ASP A 204 6.14 -31.43 -12.47
N TYR A 205 5.45 -30.54 -11.78
CA TYR A 205 5.56 -29.09 -12.00
C TYR A 205 6.95 -28.55 -11.63
N ASP A 206 7.52 -29.03 -10.52
CA ASP A 206 8.80 -28.53 -10.04
C ASP A 206 9.95 -29.06 -10.89
N GLU A 207 9.87 -30.32 -11.33
CA GLU A 207 10.81 -30.89 -12.30
C GLU A 207 10.79 -30.14 -13.63
N MET A 208 9.60 -29.84 -14.17
CA MET A 208 9.44 -29.04 -15.39
C MET A 208 10.08 -27.65 -15.25
N TRP A 209 9.93 -26.98 -14.10
CA TRP A 209 10.53 -25.68 -13.86
C TRP A 209 12.03 -25.72 -13.61
N SER A 210 12.59 -26.86 -13.16
CA SER A 210 14.03 -27.01 -12.94
C SER A 210 14.85 -26.79 -14.22
N PHE A 211 14.25 -27.02 -15.39
CA PHE A 211 14.86 -26.72 -16.69
C PHE A 211 15.27 -25.25 -16.85
N SER A 212 14.57 -24.34 -16.17
CA SER A 212 14.86 -22.91 -16.22
C SER A 212 15.91 -22.45 -15.20
N ASP A 213 16.28 -23.28 -14.23
CA ASP A 213 17.15 -22.88 -13.13
C ASP A 213 18.56 -22.48 -13.62
N GLU A 214 19.09 -23.15 -14.61
CA GLU A 214 20.37 -22.79 -15.23
C GLU A 214 20.32 -21.44 -15.95
N ILE A 215 19.22 -21.18 -16.69
CA ILE A 215 19.02 -19.90 -17.37
C ILE A 215 18.93 -18.74 -16.35
N HIS A 216 18.31 -19.00 -15.19
CA HIS A 216 18.17 -17.98 -14.13
C HIS A 216 19.52 -17.57 -13.54
N LYS A 217 20.51 -18.48 -13.49
CA LYS A 217 21.86 -18.17 -13.01
C LYS A 217 22.59 -17.19 -13.93
N TYR A 218 22.39 -17.29 -15.23
CA TYR A 218 23.18 -16.56 -16.23
C TYR A 218 22.50 -15.35 -16.84
N LEU A 219 21.17 -15.40 -17.03
CA LEU A 219 20.41 -14.35 -17.73
C LEU A 219 19.61 -13.45 -16.77
N GLY A 220 19.86 -13.55 -15.47
CA GLY A 220 19.13 -12.82 -14.46
C GLY A 220 17.85 -13.52 -14.02
N ASN A 221 17.30 -13.03 -12.95
CA ASN A 221 16.25 -13.69 -12.19
C ASN A 221 14.92 -13.66 -12.93
N ARG A 222 14.46 -14.80 -13.42
CA ARG A 222 13.08 -15.02 -13.87
C ARG A 222 12.31 -15.63 -12.71
N PRO A 223 11.52 -14.85 -11.96
CA PRO A 223 10.93 -15.35 -10.74
C PRO A 223 9.95 -16.49 -11.00
N LYS A 224 10.20 -17.65 -10.40
CA LYS A 224 9.24 -18.73 -10.27
C LYS A 224 8.23 -18.35 -9.20
N MET A 225 6.95 -18.45 -9.52
CA MET A 225 5.87 -18.21 -8.59
C MET A 225 5.15 -19.52 -8.27
N PHE A 226 4.49 -19.55 -7.12
CA PHE A 226 3.65 -20.70 -6.76
C PHE A 226 2.29 -20.60 -7.44
N PRO A 227 1.80 -21.69 -8.08
CA PRO A 227 0.50 -21.72 -8.73
C PRO A 227 -0.61 -21.84 -7.68
N GLY A 228 -0.96 -20.75 -7.07
CA GLY A 228 -2.03 -20.66 -6.08
C GLY A 228 -3.19 -19.78 -6.56
N PHE A 229 -4.37 -19.93 -5.93
CA PHE A 229 -5.47 -19.01 -6.17
C PHE A 229 -5.10 -17.60 -5.70
N ILE A 230 -5.26 -16.61 -6.59
CA ILE A 230 -5.06 -15.20 -6.24
C ILE A 230 -6.29 -14.75 -5.45
N GLY A 231 -6.17 -14.77 -4.14
CA GLY A 231 -7.20 -14.33 -3.20
C GLY A 231 -6.82 -13.01 -2.53
N GLY A 232 -7.60 -12.67 -1.49
CA GLY A 232 -7.35 -11.47 -0.70
C GLY A 232 -7.76 -10.19 -1.43
N HIS A 233 -7.26 -9.06 -0.92
CA HIS A 233 -7.71 -7.72 -1.33
C HIS A 233 -6.62 -6.88 -2.03
N CYS A 234 -5.50 -7.50 -2.44
CA CYS A 234 -4.38 -6.75 -3.03
C CYS A 234 -4.38 -6.77 -4.56
N VAL A 235 -4.51 -7.95 -5.20
CA VAL A 235 -4.36 -8.06 -6.67
C VAL A 235 -5.69 -7.78 -7.36
N ILE A 236 -6.66 -8.67 -7.23
CA ILE A 236 -7.91 -8.60 -8.01
C ILE A 236 -8.67 -7.30 -7.76
N PRO A 237 -8.94 -6.85 -6.51
CA PRO A 237 -9.65 -5.60 -6.29
C PRO A 237 -8.93 -4.35 -6.82
N ASN A 238 -7.61 -4.39 -6.92
CA ASN A 238 -6.85 -3.26 -7.47
C ASN A 238 -6.92 -3.20 -9.01
N LEU A 239 -7.20 -4.30 -9.70
CA LEU A 239 -7.42 -4.29 -11.14
C LEU A 239 -8.71 -3.54 -11.49
N ASP A 240 -9.75 -3.66 -10.66
CA ASP A 240 -11.02 -2.95 -10.84
C ASP A 240 -10.85 -1.42 -10.78
N LEU A 241 -9.75 -0.93 -10.20
CA LEU A 241 -9.48 0.51 -10.11
C LEU A 241 -9.04 1.14 -11.44
N ILE A 242 -8.61 0.35 -12.42
CA ILE A 242 -8.09 0.85 -13.71
C ILE A 242 -8.97 0.50 -14.90
N HIS A 243 -9.89 -0.47 -14.78
CA HIS A 243 -10.83 -0.89 -15.83
C HIS A 243 -10.16 -1.17 -17.19
N ASN A 244 -9.17 -2.02 -17.21
CA ASN A 244 -8.42 -2.37 -18.42
C ASN A 244 -8.67 -3.83 -18.80
N ARG A 245 -9.29 -4.05 -19.96
CA ARG A 245 -9.67 -5.38 -20.47
C ARG A 245 -8.49 -6.38 -20.50
N THR A 246 -7.28 -5.93 -20.81
CA THR A 246 -6.10 -6.80 -20.83
C THR A 246 -5.73 -7.27 -19.41
N LEU A 247 -5.90 -6.41 -18.42
CA LEU A 247 -5.64 -6.76 -17.01
C LEU A 247 -6.74 -7.68 -16.44
N ASP A 248 -7.96 -7.62 -16.96
CA ASP A 248 -9.07 -8.50 -16.55
C ASP A 248 -8.73 -9.98 -16.82
N LEU A 249 -7.87 -10.27 -17.80
CA LEU A 249 -7.38 -11.63 -18.09
C LEU A 249 -6.72 -12.27 -16.87
N ILE A 250 -6.12 -11.50 -15.97
CA ILE A 250 -5.54 -12.03 -14.71
C ILE A 250 -6.63 -12.73 -13.89
N ASN A 251 -7.80 -12.11 -13.77
CA ASN A 251 -8.93 -12.67 -13.03
C ASN A 251 -9.56 -13.86 -13.77
N GLU A 252 -9.67 -13.79 -15.09
CA GLU A 252 -10.19 -14.89 -15.91
C GLU A 252 -9.33 -16.15 -15.78
N ILE A 253 -7.99 -16.02 -15.88
CA ILE A 253 -7.04 -17.12 -15.69
C ILE A 253 -7.13 -17.65 -14.25
N ASN A 254 -7.18 -16.78 -13.25
CA ASN A 254 -7.32 -17.14 -11.85
C ASN A 254 -8.56 -17.99 -11.58
N ASN A 255 -9.70 -17.59 -12.13
CA ASN A 255 -10.97 -18.31 -11.99
C ASN A 255 -10.96 -19.66 -12.75
N THR A 256 -10.34 -19.70 -13.93
CA THR A 256 -10.15 -20.94 -14.70
C THR A 256 -9.28 -21.93 -13.94
N TYR A 257 -8.18 -21.47 -13.38
CA TYR A 257 -7.29 -22.28 -12.55
C TYR A 257 -8.03 -22.85 -11.32
N ALA A 258 -8.78 -22.04 -10.58
CA ALA A 258 -9.53 -22.49 -9.41
C ALA A 258 -10.53 -23.62 -9.74
N LYS A 259 -11.25 -23.51 -10.86
CA LYS A 259 -12.17 -24.54 -11.36
C LYS A 259 -11.42 -25.84 -11.68
N LYS A 260 -10.28 -25.73 -12.40
CA LYS A 260 -9.49 -26.89 -12.82
C LYS A 260 -8.88 -27.65 -11.65
N VAL A 261 -8.29 -26.95 -10.69
CA VAL A 261 -7.71 -27.57 -9.47
C VAL A 261 -8.78 -28.19 -8.60
N LYS A 262 -9.97 -27.58 -8.47
CA LYS A 262 -11.10 -28.16 -7.76
C LYS A 262 -11.52 -29.47 -8.40
N ASN A 263 -11.63 -29.51 -9.73
CA ASN A 263 -11.99 -30.71 -10.48
C ASN A 263 -10.92 -31.80 -10.34
N ALA A 264 -9.64 -31.46 -10.41
CA ALA A 264 -8.52 -32.40 -10.24
C ALA A 264 -8.53 -33.04 -8.84
N LYS A 265 -8.72 -32.26 -7.78
CA LYS A 265 -8.85 -32.78 -6.41
C LYS A 265 -10.08 -33.67 -6.21
N SER A 266 -11.20 -33.34 -6.84
CA SER A 266 -12.41 -34.17 -6.86
C SER A 266 -12.17 -35.53 -7.54
N ILE A 267 -11.47 -35.53 -8.68
CA ILE A 267 -11.09 -36.74 -9.40
C ILE A 267 -10.13 -37.58 -8.56
N ALA A 268 -9.05 -36.98 -8.02
CA ALA A 268 -8.09 -37.68 -7.16
C ALA A 268 -8.76 -38.34 -5.96
N LYS A 269 -9.68 -37.61 -5.30
CA LYS A 269 -10.47 -38.14 -4.17
C LYS A 269 -11.37 -39.31 -4.58
N LYS A 270 -12.02 -39.22 -5.76
CA LYS A 270 -12.92 -40.26 -6.30
C LYS A 270 -12.16 -41.56 -6.60
N TYR A 271 -10.94 -41.45 -7.11
CA TYR A 271 -10.15 -42.62 -7.50
C TYR A 271 -9.10 -43.03 -6.47
N LYS A 272 -9.08 -42.45 -5.25
CA LYS A 272 -8.12 -42.73 -4.16
C LYS A 272 -6.65 -42.63 -4.62
N ILE A 273 -6.37 -41.79 -5.59
CA ILE A 273 -5.00 -41.55 -6.05
C ILE A 273 -4.28 -40.74 -4.96
N LYS A 274 -3.28 -41.33 -4.30
CA LYS A 274 -2.37 -40.60 -3.40
C LYS A 274 -1.42 -39.77 -4.26
N ASN A 275 -1.39 -38.47 -4.03
CA ASN A 275 -0.30 -37.62 -4.49
C ASN A 275 0.91 -37.81 -3.57
#